data_895a3aa12bcdbb858757d12a88222ee4
#
_entry.id   895a3aa12bcdbb858757d12a88222ee4
#
_cell.length_a   1.000
_cell.length_b   1.000
_cell.length_c   1.000
_cell.angle_alpha   90.00
_cell.angle_beta   90.00
_cell.angle_gamma   90.00
#
_symmetry.space_group_name_H-M   'P 1'
#
loop_
_entity.id
_entity.type
_entity.pdbx_description
1 polymer ?
#
loop_
_entity_poly.entity_id
_entity_poly.type
_entity_poly.pdbx_seq_one_letter_code
_entity_poly.pdbx_strand_id
1 'polypeptide(L)'
;ERSGENFHNFVREELKKDLKGVSRRAARNLIIAYEPIWAISGNRTVKTDKMVRPGELFEMITYIRRSLLDILGKSAAYRTPILYGGSVGAESAAEFLGVGGLDGFLVGHASLSAEEFIRIVKAI
;
A
#
# COMPACT_ATOMS: atom_id res chain seq x y z
N GLU A 1 16.68 7.05 12.16
CA GLU A 1 17.16 7.28 10.77
C GLU A 1 17.62 5.99 10.08
N ARG A 2 18.46 5.17 10.71
CA ARG A 2 18.92 3.88 10.12
C ARG A 2 17.80 2.84 9.92
N SER A 3 16.72 2.92 10.66
CA SER A 3 15.59 1.98 10.54
C SER A 3 14.75 2.22 9.27
N GLY A 4 14.64 3.47 8.80
CA GLY A 4 13.89 3.83 7.60
C GLY A 4 14.55 3.36 6.30
N GLU A 5 15.85 3.59 6.14
CA GLU A 5 16.60 3.14 4.96
C GLU A 5 16.60 1.61 4.81
N ASN A 6 16.74 0.89 5.93
CA ASN A 6 16.66 -0.57 5.91
C ASN A 6 15.28 -1.06 5.49
N PHE A 7 14.22 -0.36 5.89
CA PHE A 7 12.85 -0.75 5.55
C PHE A 7 12.53 -0.49 4.06
N HIS A 8 12.94 0.64 3.51
CA HIS A 8 12.80 0.92 2.09
C HIS A 8 13.54 -0.12 1.23
N ASN A 9 14.77 -0.46 1.59
CA ASN A 9 15.53 -1.49 0.90
C ASN A 9 14.87 -2.86 0.99
N PHE A 10 14.28 -3.21 2.14
CA PHE A 10 13.53 -4.44 2.31
C PHE A 10 12.33 -4.50 1.34
N VAL A 11 11.50 -3.47 1.28
CA VAL A 11 10.34 -3.39 0.36
C VAL A 11 10.79 -3.52 -1.11
N ARG A 12 11.89 -2.88 -1.48
CA ARG A 12 12.43 -2.99 -2.84
C ARG A 12 12.88 -4.41 -3.19
N GLU A 13 13.57 -5.09 -2.28
CA GLU A 13 14.04 -6.46 -2.51
C GLU A 13 12.86 -7.46 -2.55
N GLU A 14 11.82 -7.25 -1.75
CA GLU A 14 10.58 -8.01 -1.84
C GLU A 14 9.92 -7.82 -3.22
N LEU A 15 9.72 -6.58 -3.66
CA LEU A 15 9.17 -6.30 -4.99
C LEU A 15 9.98 -6.95 -6.12
N LYS A 16 11.32 -6.94 -6.03
CA LYS A 16 12.17 -7.62 -7.02
C LYS A 16 11.96 -9.12 -7.05
N LYS A 17 11.81 -9.75 -5.88
CA LYS A 17 11.57 -11.20 -5.77
C LYS A 17 10.20 -11.57 -6.31
N ASP A 18 9.16 -10.87 -5.88
CA ASP A 18 7.78 -11.14 -6.23
C ASP A 18 7.49 -10.90 -7.72
N LEU A 19 8.15 -9.91 -8.29
CA LEU A 19 8.00 -9.56 -9.71
C LEU A 19 8.98 -10.28 -10.63
N LYS A 20 9.85 -11.15 -10.09
CA LYS A 20 10.79 -11.93 -10.89
C LYS A 20 10.06 -12.80 -11.91
N GLY A 21 10.36 -12.59 -13.19
CA GLY A 21 9.76 -13.34 -14.29
C GLY A 21 8.38 -12.82 -14.73
N VAL A 22 7.85 -11.78 -14.10
CA VAL A 22 6.63 -11.11 -14.57
C VAL A 22 6.93 -10.39 -15.89
N SER A 23 6.30 -10.84 -16.98
CA SER A 23 6.46 -10.20 -18.28
C SER A 23 5.75 -8.84 -18.32
N ARG A 24 6.19 -7.95 -19.23
CA ARG A 24 5.51 -6.66 -19.47
C ARG A 24 4.02 -6.81 -19.81
N ARG A 25 3.64 -7.92 -20.44
CA ARG A 25 2.24 -8.25 -20.77
C ARG A 25 1.47 -8.61 -19.50
N ALA A 26 2.02 -9.44 -18.63
CA ALA A 26 1.41 -9.83 -17.36
C ALA A 26 1.30 -8.63 -16.40
N ALA A 27 2.27 -7.72 -16.41
CA ALA A 27 2.27 -6.51 -15.61
C ALA A 27 1.08 -5.55 -15.89
N ARG A 28 0.34 -5.75 -16.99
CA ARG A 28 -0.88 -4.97 -17.27
C ARG A 28 -2.02 -5.26 -16.30
N ASN A 29 -2.01 -6.42 -15.66
CA ASN A 29 -3.03 -6.87 -14.71
C ASN A 29 -2.51 -6.88 -13.27
N LEU A 30 -1.34 -6.26 -13.04
CA LEU A 30 -0.72 -6.20 -11.72
C LEU A 30 -1.39 -5.13 -10.86
N ILE A 31 -1.60 -5.47 -9.61
CA ILE A 31 -1.99 -4.56 -8.53
C ILE A 31 -1.01 -4.79 -7.40
N ILE A 32 -0.48 -3.74 -6.81
CA ILE A 32 0.39 -3.81 -5.63
C ILE A 32 -0.44 -3.43 -4.40
N ALA A 33 -0.45 -4.27 -3.38
CA ALA A 33 -1.00 -3.95 -2.08
C ALA A 33 0.15 -3.72 -1.09
N TYR A 34 0.22 -2.53 -0.51
CA TYR A 34 1.17 -2.22 0.55
C TYR A 34 0.54 -2.45 1.91
N GLU A 35 1.03 -3.47 2.61
CA GLU A 35 0.54 -3.90 3.91
C GLU A 35 1.63 -3.80 4.98
N PRO A 36 1.84 -2.64 5.61
CA PRO A 36 2.79 -2.54 6.71
C PRO A 36 2.34 -3.40 7.89
N ILE A 37 3.15 -4.38 8.28
CA ILE A 37 2.83 -5.41 9.29
C ILE A 37 2.35 -4.78 10.62
N TRP A 38 2.92 -3.63 10.99
CA TRP A 38 2.57 -2.93 12.22
C TRP A 38 1.23 -2.18 12.15
N ALA A 39 0.68 -1.96 10.97
CA ALA A 39 -0.58 -1.26 10.74
C ALA A 39 -1.75 -2.19 10.40
N ILE A 40 -1.56 -3.51 10.48
CA ILE A 40 -2.62 -4.49 10.26
C ILE A 40 -3.39 -4.70 11.55
N SER A 41 -4.68 -4.38 11.53
CA SER A 41 -5.58 -4.60 12.66
C SER A 41 -5.65 -6.08 13.05
N GLY A 42 -5.45 -6.38 14.33
CA GLY A 42 -5.53 -7.76 14.85
C GLY A 42 -4.24 -8.55 14.81
N ASN A 43 -3.10 -7.97 14.43
CA ASN A 43 -1.82 -8.62 14.59
C ASN A 43 -1.44 -8.68 16.07
N ARG A 44 -1.64 -9.86 16.70
CA ARG A 44 -1.37 -10.08 18.12
C ARG A 44 0.11 -10.00 18.51
N THR A 45 1.00 -10.03 17.52
CA THR A 45 2.46 -10.05 17.75
C THR A 45 3.07 -8.68 17.85
N VAL A 46 2.41 -7.66 17.31
CA VAL A 46 2.89 -6.27 17.32
C VAL A 46 1.87 -5.42 18.05
N LYS A 47 2.08 -5.20 19.34
CA LYS A 47 1.32 -4.25 20.17
C LYS A 47 1.74 -2.82 19.83
N THR A 48 1.47 -2.35 18.65
CA THR A 48 1.63 -0.95 18.31
C THR A 48 0.35 -0.44 17.67
N ASP A 49 -0.40 0.37 18.42
CA ASP A 49 -1.47 1.23 17.89
C ASP A 49 -0.89 2.35 16.99
N LYS A 50 0.17 2.02 16.26
CA LYS A 50 0.86 2.98 15.41
C LYS A 50 0.16 3.04 14.07
N MET A 51 -0.82 3.91 13.96
CA MET A 51 -1.42 4.26 12.67
C MET A 51 -0.35 4.86 11.76
N VAL A 52 -0.33 4.43 10.50
CA VAL A 52 0.49 5.05 9.47
C VAL A 52 -0.01 6.47 9.25
N ARG A 53 0.90 7.44 9.22
CA ARG A 53 0.55 8.83 8.91
C ARG A 53 0.53 9.07 7.40
N PRO A 54 -0.32 9.98 6.90
CA PRO A 54 -0.39 10.27 5.45
C PRO A 54 0.96 10.59 4.82
N GLY A 55 1.83 11.33 5.51
CA GLY A 55 3.18 11.63 5.02
C GLY A 55 4.07 10.39 4.90
N GLU A 56 4.02 9.48 5.89
CA GLU A 56 4.76 8.20 5.84
C GLU A 56 4.24 7.31 4.70
N LEU A 57 2.93 7.32 4.48
CA LEU A 57 2.30 6.60 3.37
C LEU A 57 2.75 7.18 2.02
N PHE A 58 2.75 8.51 1.88
CA PHE A 58 3.21 9.18 0.66
C PHE A 58 4.66 8.83 0.32
N GLU A 59 5.55 8.87 1.29
CA GLU A 59 6.95 8.46 1.11
C GLU A 59 7.05 7.04 0.59
N MET A 60 6.32 6.10 1.22
CA MET A 60 6.37 4.70 0.83
C MET A 60 5.75 4.46 -0.55
N ILE A 61 4.60 5.05 -0.86
CA ILE A 61 3.98 4.94 -2.19
C ILE A 61 4.92 5.47 -3.28
N THR A 62 5.56 6.61 -3.01
CA THR A 62 6.56 7.18 -3.92
C THR A 62 7.75 6.23 -4.12
N TYR A 63 8.22 5.61 -3.06
CA TYR A 63 9.32 4.66 -3.11
C TYR A 63 8.96 3.38 -3.87
N ILE A 64 7.76 2.82 -3.62
CA ILE A 64 7.22 1.67 -4.36
C ILE A 64 7.12 2.01 -5.85
N ARG A 65 6.55 3.17 -6.20
CA ARG A 65 6.41 3.62 -7.59
C ARG A 65 7.77 3.73 -8.28
N ARG A 66 8.77 4.28 -7.60
CA ARG A 66 10.14 4.37 -8.10
C ARG A 66 10.77 2.99 -8.31
N SER A 67 10.55 2.07 -7.38
CA SER A 67 11.03 0.70 -7.50
C SER A 67 10.38 -0.03 -8.69
N LEU A 68 9.09 0.17 -8.91
CA LEU A 68 8.38 -0.37 -10.08
C LEU A 68 8.91 0.21 -11.41
N LEU A 69 9.32 1.49 -11.43
CA LEU A 69 9.99 2.10 -12.60
C LEU A 69 11.26 1.35 -12.98
N ASP A 70 12.08 1.02 -11.97
CA ASP A 70 13.33 0.29 -12.17
C ASP A 70 13.10 -1.17 -12.60
N ILE A 71 12.07 -1.82 -12.07
CA ILE A 71 11.81 -3.26 -12.30
C ILE A 71 11.02 -3.49 -13.60
N LEU A 72 9.96 -2.73 -13.83
CA LEU A 72 8.97 -2.97 -14.90
C LEU A 72 9.03 -1.95 -16.05
N GLY A 73 9.75 -0.84 -15.84
CA GLY A 73 9.80 0.29 -16.74
C GLY A 73 8.60 1.23 -16.61
N LYS A 74 8.73 2.43 -17.23
CA LYS A 74 7.84 3.57 -17.05
C LYS A 74 6.36 3.26 -17.29
N SER A 75 6.05 2.65 -18.43
CA SER A 75 4.66 2.40 -18.83
C SER A 75 3.92 1.44 -17.89
N ALA A 76 4.58 0.38 -17.42
CA ALA A 76 3.98 -0.56 -16.47
C ALA A 76 3.89 0.07 -15.08
N ALA A 77 4.94 0.71 -14.61
CA ALA A 77 4.96 1.33 -13.28
C ALA A 77 3.83 2.35 -13.07
N TYR A 78 3.54 3.20 -14.05
CA TYR A 78 2.47 4.21 -13.90
C TYR A 78 1.06 3.65 -14.09
N ARG A 79 0.92 2.49 -14.74
CA ARG A 79 -0.39 1.83 -14.87
C ARG A 79 -0.72 0.90 -13.71
N THR A 80 0.27 0.42 -12.98
CA THR A 80 0.07 -0.50 -11.86
C THR A 80 -0.58 0.25 -10.70
N PRO A 81 -1.82 -0.10 -10.30
CA PRO A 81 -2.44 0.49 -9.11
C PRO A 81 -1.67 0.11 -7.85
N ILE A 82 -1.56 1.04 -6.91
CA ILE A 82 -1.02 0.80 -5.58
C ILE A 82 -2.12 1.02 -4.56
N LEU A 83 -2.45 -0.02 -3.81
CA LEU A 83 -3.45 -0.01 -2.75
C LEU A 83 -2.77 0.01 -1.38
N TYR A 84 -3.41 0.64 -0.41
CA TYR A 84 -3.02 0.54 0.99
C TYR A 84 -3.87 -0.52 1.70
N GLY A 85 -3.21 -1.50 2.32
CA GLY A 85 -3.84 -2.63 3.01
C GLY A 85 -3.67 -2.62 4.53
N GLY A 86 -3.27 -1.50 5.12
CA GLY A 86 -3.28 -1.34 6.58
C GLY A 86 -4.67 -1.06 7.13
N SER A 87 -4.76 -0.64 8.40
CA SER A 87 -6.03 -0.24 9.01
C SER A 87 -6.63 0.98 8.32
N VAL A 88 -7.83 0.81 7.77
CA VAL A 88 -8.63 1.86 7.14
C VAL A 88 -10.03 1.84 7.72
N GLY A 89 -10.51 3.01 8.13
CA GLY A 89 -11.89 3.27 8.50
C GLY A 89 -12.44 4.46 7.70
N ALA A 90 -13.73 4.73 7.84
CA ALA A 90 -14.39 5.81 7.11
C ALA A 90 -13.74 7.19 7.33
N GLU A 91 -13.24 7.44 8.55
CA GLU A 91 -12.61 8.72 8.92
C GLU A 91 -11.25 8.91 8.24
N SER A 92 -10.47 7.84 8.13
CA SER A 92 -9.12 7.90 7.53
C SER A 92 -9.11 7.71 6.01
N ALA A 93 -10.16 7.13 5.43
CA ALA A 93 -10.22 6.81 4.01
C ALA A 93 -10.04 8.05 3.11
N ALA A 94 -10.79 9.11 3.38
CA ALA A 94 -10.69 10.36 2.60
C ALA A 94 -9.31 11.01 2.73
N GLU A 95 -8.73 11.00 3.93
CA GLU A 95 -7.40 11.54 4.19
C GLU A 95 -6.32 10.75 3.43
N PHE A 96 -6.38 9.42 3.48
CA PHE A 96 -5.42 8.57 2.77
C PHE A 96 -5.56 8.64 1.25
N LEU A 97 -6.76 8.78 0.69
CA LEU A 97 -6.91 9.00 -0.75
C LEU A 97 -6.39 10.35 -1.23
N GLY A 98 -6.29 11.33 -0.34
CA GLY A 98 -5.58 12.56 -0.58
C GLY A 98 -4.06 12.40 -0.74
N VAL A 99 -3.51 11.24 -0.37
CA VAL A 99 -2.11 10.90 -0.54
C VAL A 99 -1.81 10.68 -2.03
N GLY A 100 -0.88 11.44 -2.57
CA GLY A 100 -0.52 11.34 -3.99
C GLY A 100 0.01 9.96 -4.38
N GLY A 101 -0.53 9.40 -5.46
CA GLY A 101 -0.08 8.13 -6.03
C GLY A 101 -0.70 6.87 -5.40
N LEU A 102 -1.57 7.02 -4.40
CA LEU A 102 -2.41 5.94 -3.89
C LEU A 102 -3.67 5.81 -4.75
N ASP A 103 -4.00 4.59 -5.16
CA ASP A 103 -5.11 4.32 -6.08
C ASP A 103 -6.34 3.72 -5.36
N GLY A 104 -6.21 3.33 -4.10
CA GLY A 104 -7.32 2.77 -3.32
C GLY A 104 -6.88 1.96 -2.10
N PHE A 105 -7.78 1.10 -1.61
CA PHE A 105 -7.59 0.32 -0.39
C PHE A 105 -7.82 -1.16 -0.61
N LEU A 106 -7.06 -1.98 0.13
CA LEU A 106 -7.39 -3.37 0.39
C LEU A 106 -7.95 -3.44 1.81
N VAL A 107 -9.28 -3.39 1.92
CA VAL A 107 -9.96 -3.25 3.21
C VAL A 107 -9.98 -4.59 3.94
N GLY A 108 -9.36 -4.64 5.12
CA GLY A 108 -9.30 -5.81 5.98
C GLY A 108 -10.48 -5.92 6.94
N HIS A 109 -10.24 -5.77 8.24
CA HIS A 109 -11.24 -6.01 9.30
C HIS A 109 -12.55 -5.23 9.12
N ALA A 110 -12.49 -3.98 8.66
CA ALA A 110 -13.68 -3.17 8.42
C ALA A 110 -14.61 -3.76 7.34
N SER A 111 -14.15 -4.66 6.49
CA SER A 111 -14.98 -5.36 5.50
C SER A 111 -15.92 -6.41 6.11
N LEU A 112 -15.70 -6.80 7.37
CA LEU A 112 -16.57 -7.72 8.10
C LEU A 112 -17.91 -7.07 8.54
N SER A 113 -17.98 -5.74 8.53
CA SER A 113 -19.21 -4.97 8.79
C SER A 113 -19.65 -4.29 7.50
N ALA A 114 -20.83 -4.64 7.00
CA ALA A 114 -21.40 -4.01 5.81
C ALA A 114 -21.58 -2.49 5.99
N GLU A 115 -21.98 -2.07 7.19
CA GLU A 115 -22.16 -0.66 7.53
C GLU A 115 -20.84 0.11 7.44
N GLU A 116 -19.79 -0.40 8.08
CA GLU A 116 -18.48 0.24 8.07
C GLU A 116 -17.88 0.26 6.66
N PHE A 117 -17.99 -0.82 5.91
CA PHE A 117 -17.53 -0.87 4.53
C PHE A 117 -18.24 0.15 3.64
N ILE A 118 -19.57 0.28 3.77
CA ILE A 118 -20.36 1.28 3.04
C ILE A 118 -19.93 2.71 3.43
N ARG A 119 -19.63 2.95 4.71
CA ARG A 119 -19.11 4.26 5.16
C ARG A 119 -17.76 4.58 4.53
N ILE A 120 -16.86 3.61 4.41
CA ILE A 120 -15.59 3.77 3.71
C ILE A 120 -15.84 4.13 2.24
N VAL A 121 -16.69 3.37 1.54
CA VAL A 121 -17.00 3.62 0.11
C VAL A 121 -17.61 5.00 -0.10
N LYS A 122 -18.42 5.50 0.85
CA LYS A 122 -19.03 6.83 0.76
C LYS A 122 -18.08 7.98 1.11
N ALA A 123 -16.95 7.67 1.77
CA ALA A 123 -15.96 8.67 2.18
C ALA A 123 -14.97 8.99 1.06
N ILE A 124 -14.96 8.21 -0.03
CA ILE A 124 -14.05 8.30 -1.17
C ILE A 124 -14.83 8.69 -2.49
#